data_2037f3bbb13bb778510e1d1a04ead165
#
_entry.id   2037f3bbb13bb778510e1d1a04ead165
#
_cell.length_a   1.000
_cell.length_b   1.000
_cell.length_c   1.000
_cell.angle_alpha   90.00
_cell.angle_beta   90.00
_cell.angle_gamma   90.00
#
_symmetry.space_group_name_H-M   'P 1'
#
loop_
_entity.id
_entity.type
_entity.pdbx_description
1 polymer ?
#
loop_
_entity_poly.entity_id
_entity_poly.type
_entity_poly.pdbx_seq_one_letter_code
_entity_poly.pdbx_strand_id
1 'polypeptide(L)'
;VYAKWVRTIINEYSVEHYNYRSNKKAHTLALNDCDYDFIDEIDIPGMPETKENDFLNNYIFSEAQCPQGICITDEYVLITSYSDDKGSLGELMVFDREDGEYLVTLGMDANSHLGGIAFDGENVWVCNSYDTTVERISYDFLSLMATANSKQVIDATGVVDVFDVGNKPSCITYYGGRLWIATHNILFRSKMVAYYYDKKDDRLTSLSTYTIPARVQGVTFDASGKVYLSTSYGRNESSYIKCYKSLIALSSRPNRPDITIEMPPGSEELDSVDKRLYVIFESAGEKYLEGTDGKGNSHAPIDKILRINTDSFKN
;
A
#
# COMPACT_ATOMS: atom_id res chain seq x y z
N VAL A 1 4.61 -23.19 -25.90
CA VAL A 1 5.03 -23.06 -24.48
C VAL A 1 6.15 -22.03 -24.47
N TYR A 2 5.84 -20.80 -24.12
CA TYR A 2 6.87 -19.76 -23.93
C TYR A 2 7.40 -19.94 -22.52
N ALA A 3 8.69 -20.24 -22.39
CA ALA A 3 9.36 -20.18 -21.11
C ALA A 3 9.40 -18.72 -20.67
N LYS A 4 8.57 -18.34 -19.72
CA LYS A 4 8.67 -17.04 -19.05
C LYS A 4 9.92 -17.11 -18.19
N TRP A 5 10.92 -16.31 -18.50
CA TRP A 5 12.12 -16.22 -17.69
C TRP A 5 11.74 -15.47 -16.41
N VAL A 6 11.69 -16.23 -15.32
CA VAL A 6 11.48 -15.65 -14.01
C VAL A 6 12.79 -15.04 -13.54
N ARG A 7 12.78 -13.77 -13.23
CA ARG A 7 13.92 -13.07 -12.65
C ARG A 7 14.01 -13.43 -11.17
N THR A 8 15.21 -13.66 -10.69
CA THR A 8 15.45 -13.87 -9.27
C THR A 8 15.08 -12.56 -8.53
N ILE A 9 14.14 -12.65 -7.63
CA ILE A 9 13.70 -11.55 -6.77
C ILE A 9 14.43 -11.66 -5.44
N ILE A 10 14.82 -10.53 -4.89
CA ILE A 10 15.56 -10.48 -3.64
C ILE A 10 14.57 -10.30 -2.51
N ASN A 11 14.34 -11.37 -1.74
CA ASN A 11 13.50 -11.36 -0.53
C ASN A 11 14.32 -11.16 0.75
N GLU A 12 15.63 -11.18 0.65
CA GLU A 12 16.53 -10.92 1.76
C GLU A 12 17.28 -9.62 1.52
N TYR A 13 17.34 -8.79 2.54
CA TYR A 13 18.19 -7.62 2.51
C TYR A 13 19.63 -7.98 2.79
N SER A 14 20.50 -7.70 1.85
CA SER A 14 21.86 -7.36 2.21
C SER A 14 21.85 -5.91 2.72
N VAL A 15 22.59 -5.64 3.77
CA VAL A 15 22.81 -4.30 4.35
C VAL A 15 23.54 -3.39 3.36
N GLU A 16 23.38 -3.63 2.08
CA GLU A 16 24.09 -2.93 1.02
C GLU A 16 23.35 -1.65 0.64
N HIS A 17 24.06 -0.84 0.05
CA HIS A 17 23.86 0.55 -0.25
C HIS A 17 22.82 0.81 -1.36
N TYR A 18 21.77 1.57 -1.07
CA TYR A 18 20.71 1.89 -2.03
C TYR A 18 20.81 3.28 -2.68
N ASN A 19 21.70 4.12 -2.25
CA ASN A 19 21.82 5.46 -2.81
C ASN A 19 22.81 5.55 -3.97
N TYR A 20 22.36 5.19 -5.15
CA TYR A 20 23.17 5.18 -6.36
C TYR A 20 23.38 6.56 -7.00
N ARG A 21 22.55 7.53 -6.67
CA ARG A 21 22.59 8.83 -7.33
C ARG A 21 23.63 9.77 -6.78
N SER A 22 24.06 9.57 -5.55
CA SER A 22 24.87 10.57 -4.89
C SER A 22 26.37 10.33 -4.95
N ASN A 23 26.86 9.16 -5.37
CA ASN A 23 28.25 8.72 -5.21
C ASN A 23 28.82 9.08 -3.83
N LYS A 24 27.95 9.46 -2.92
CA LYS A 24 28.24 9.79 -1.54
C LYS A 24 28.15 8.51 -0.74
N LYS A 25 28.68 8.56 0.43
CA LYS A 25 28.67 7.49 1.39
C LYS A 25 27.34 6.74 1.34
N ALA A 26 27.42 5.52 0.90
CA ALA A 26 26.28 4.65 0.78
C ALA A 26 25.53 4.51 2.10
N HIS A 27 24.23 4.55 2.06
CA HIS A 27 23.41 4.36 3.25
C HIS A 27 23.36 2.89 3.61
N THR A 28 23.66 2.61 4.87
CA THR A 28 23.38 1.31 5.46
C THR A 28 21.89 1.23 5.73
N LEU A 29 21.24 0.15 5.34
CA LEU A 29 19.84 -0.06 5.67
C LEU A 29 19.63 -0.16 7.16
N ALA A 30 18.69 0.61 7.68
CA ALA A 30 18.41 0.66 9.11
C ALA A 30 17.50 -0.49 9.59
N LEU A 31 17.25 -1.50 8.76
CA LEU A 31 16.55 -2.72 9.18
C LEU A 31 17.32 -3.52 10.23
N ASN A 32 18.59 -3.25 10.42
CA ASN A 32 19.36 -3.77 11.55
C ASN A 32 18.91 -3.19 12.90
N ASP A 33 18.09 -2.13 12.88
CA ASP A 33 17.60 -1.46 14.08
C ASP A 33 16.20 -1.92 14.49
N CYS A 34 15.68 -2.95 13.84
CA CYS A 34 14.41 -3.57 14.18
C CYS A 34 14.40 -5.07 13.82
N ASP A 35 13.51 -5.83 14.48
CA ASP A 35 13.23 -7.20 14.10
C ASP A 35 12.18 -7.22 13.02
N TYR A 36 12.41 -7.99 11.97
CA TYR A 36 11.51 -8.12 10.83
C TYR A 36 11.52 -9.53 10.25
N ASP A 37 10.48 -9.84 9.51
CA ASP A 37 10.35 -11.02 8.66
C ASP A 37 9.52 -10.70 7.42
N PHE A 38 9.40 -11.64 6.49
CA PHE A 38 8.51 -11.56 5.33
C PHE A 38 7.38 -12.54 5.49
N ILE A 39 6.23 -12.22 4.90
CA ILE A 39 5.14 -13.19 4.74
C ILE A 39 5.43 -13.97 3.46
N ASP A 40 5.87 -15.21 3.62
CA ASP A 40 6.26 -16.06 2.49
C ASP A 40 5.07 -16.74 1.81
N GLU A 41 3.94 -16.85 2.51
CA GLU A 41 2.73 -17.53 2.06
C GLU A 41 1.94 -16.75 1.02
N ILE A 42 2.13 -15.43 0.93
CA ILE A 42 1.40 -14.58 -0.01
C ILE A 42 2.28 -14.24 -1.21
N ASP A 43 1.87 -14.75 -2.38
CA ASP A 43 2.39 -14.30 -3.67
C ASP A 43 1.64 -13.04 -4.10
N ILE A 44 2.34 -11.92 -4.18
CA ILE A 44 1.72 -10.64 -4.56
C ILE A 44 1.44 -10.65 -6.06
N PRO A 45 0.19 -10.56 -6.51
CA PRO A 45 -0.16 -10.53 -7.94
C PRO A 45 0.47 -9.34 -8.66
N GLY A 46 0.71 -9.52 -9.96
CA GLY A 46 1.40 -8.52 -10.78
C GLY A 46 2.91 -8.57 -10.68
N MET A 47 3.44 -9.37 -9.78
CA MET A 47 4.86 -9.71 -9.75
C MET A 47 5.17 -10.80 -10.78
N PRO A 48 6.41 -10.92 -11.30
CA PRO A 48 6.72 -11.86 -12.38
C PRO A 48 6.43 -13.33 -12.11
N GLU A 49 6.35 -13.72 -10.85
CA GLU A 49 6.07 -15.11 -10.44
C GLU A 49 4.60 -15.38 -10.15
N THR A 50 3.76 -14.36 -10.08
CA THR A 50 2.34 -14.55 -9.81
C THR A 50 1.60 -14.95 -11.08
N LYS A 51 0.66 -15.88 -10.89
CA LYS A 51 -0.27 -16.28 -11.95
C LYS A 51 -1.54 -15.49 -11.77
N GLU A 52 -1.79 -14.60 -12.70
CA GLU A 52 -3.06 -13.93 -12.73
C GLU A 52 -4.12 -14.74 -13.46
N ASN A 53 -5.35 -14.43 -13.16
CA ASN A 53 -6.48 -15.15 -13.67
C ASN A 53 -6.97 -14.49 -14.97
N ASP A 54 -6.70 -15.11 -16.09
CA ASP A 54 -7.05 -14.63 -17.43
C ASP A 54 -8.48 -15.07 -17.89
N PHE A 55 -9.33 -15.49 -16.96
CA PHE A 55 -10.65 -16.04 -17.27
C PHE A 55 -11.68 -15.03 -17.75
N LEU A 56 -11.46 -13.74 -17.52
CA LEU A 56 -12.46 -12.73 -17.87
C LEU A 56 -12.14 -12.08 -19.21
N ASN A 57 -12.45 -12.76 -20.30
CA ASN A 57 -12.30 -12.27 -21.67
C ASN A 57 -13.04 -10.96 -21.97
N ASN A 58 -13.87 -10.48 -21.06
CA ASN A 58 -14.65 -9.24 -21.22
C ASN A 58 -14.01 -8.03 -20.54
N TYR A 59 -13.00 -8.23 -19.71
CA TYR A 59 -12.29 -7.17 -19.02
C TYR A 59 -10.88 -7.11 -19.54
N ILE A 60 -10.38 -5.90 -19.72
CA ILE A 60 -8.98 -5.70 -20.01
C ILE A 60 -8.25 -5.92 -18.69
N PHE A 61 -7.55 -7.00 -18.65
CA PHE A 61 -6.85 -7.51 -17.52
C PHE A 61 -5.35 -7.42 -17.78
N SER A 62 -4.57 -7.09 -16.81
CA SER A 62 -3.14 -6.95 -16.94
C SER A 62 -2.39 -7.81 -15.93
N GLU A 63 -1.41 -8.56 -16.42
CA GLU A 63 -0.45 -9.23 -15.55
C GLU A 63 0.56 -8.26 -14.93
N ALA A 64 0.63 -7.02 -15.42
CA ALA A 64 1.55 -5.99 -14.98
C ALA A 64 0.93 -5.10 -13.89
N GLN A 65 0.33 -5.69 -12.88
CA GLN A 65 -0.20 -4.98 -11.74
C GLN A 65 0.92 -4.43 -10.85
N CYS A 66 0.71 -3.24 -10.30
CA CYS A 66 1.65 -2.55 -9.44
C CYS A 66 1.04 -2.39 -8.04
N PRO A 67 1.50 -3.14 -7.03
CA PRO A 67 0.95 -3.08 -5.68
C PRO A 67 1.07 -1.69 -5.07
N GLN A 68 0.04 -1.25 -4.36
CA GLN A 68 -0.04 0.08 -3.76
C GLN A 68 -0.50 0.06 -2.31
N GLY A 69 -1.66 -0.49 -2.03
CA GLY A 69 -2.28 -0.49 -0.71
C GLY A 69 -2.23 -1.83 -0.03
N ILE A 70 -2.19 -1.82 1.29
CA ILE A 70 -2.31 -3.00 2.15
C ILE A 70 -3.18 -2.70 3.36
N CYS A 71 -4.09 -3.62 3.67
CA CYS A 71 -4.90 -3.57 4.88
C CYS A 71 -5.06 -4.98 5.46
N ILE A 72 -4.87 -5.11 6.76
CA ILE A 72 -4.98 -6.36 7.48
C ILE A 72 -6.27 -6.35 8.32
N THR A 73 -7.20 -7.21 7.98
CA THR A 73 -8.41 -7.44 8.78
C THR A 73 -8.22 -8.64 9.71
N ASP A 74 -9.23 -9.02 10.47
CA ASP A 74 -9.16 -10.22 11.30
C ASP A 74 -9.07 -11.50 10.46
N GLU A 75 -9.65 -11.49 9.25
CA GLU A 75 -9.82 -12.67 8.40
C GLU A 75 -8.95 -12.60 7.13
N TYR A 76 -8.65 -11.40 6.63
CA TYR A 76 -8.03 -11.24 5.31
C TYR A 76 -6.81 -10.32 5.34
N VAL A 77 -5.92 -10.57 4.37
CA VAL A 77 -4.95 -9.60 3.88
C VAL A 77 -5.49 -9.05 2.57
N LEU A 78 -5.68 -7.74 2.53
CA LEU A 78 -6.20 -7.01 1.38
C LEU A 78 -5.08 -6.23 0.72
N ILE A 79 -4.92 -6.38 -0.59
CA ILE A 79 -3.90 -5.66 -1.37
C ILE A 79 -4.56 -4.97 -2.54
N THR A 80 -4.28 -3.69 -2.73
CA THR A 80 -4.68 -2.98 -3.94
C THR A 80 -3.51 -2.82 -4.90
N SER A 81 -3.82 -2.79 -6.19
CA SER A 81 -2.86 -2.56 -7.26
C SER A 81 -3.49 -1.82 -8.44
N TYR A 82 -2.65 -1.25 -9.27
CA TYR A 82 -3.06 -0.67 -10.54
C TYR A 82 -2.21 -1.23 -11.67
N SER A 83 -2.72 -1.11 -12.90
CA SER A 83 -1.96 -1.41 -14.10
C SER A 83 -1.67 -0.14 -14.90
N ASP A 84 -0.49 -0.08 -15.52
CA ASP A 84 -0.16 0.94 -16.52
C ASP A 84 -0.79 0.62 -17.89
N ASP A 85 -1.34 -0.58 -18.07
CA ASP A 85 -2.01 -0.97 -19.31
C ASP A 85 -3.34 -0.22 -19.45
N LYS A 86 -3.46 0.48 -20.55
CA LYS A 86 -4.60 1.37 -20.78
C LYS A 86 -5.92 0.60 -20.78
N GLY A 87 -6.81 0.97 -19.87
CA GLY A 87 -8.15 0.42 -19.75
C GLY A 87 -8.23 -0.86 -18.90
N SER A 88 -7.11 -1.35 -18.36
CA SER A 88 -7.13 -2.42 -17.39
C SER A 88 -7.72 -1.94 -16.08
N LEU A 89 -8.46 -2.81 -15.40
CA LEU A 89 -8.98 -2.52 -14.06
C LEU A 89 -7.84 -2.43 -13.05
N GLY A 90 -8.00 -1.55 -12.08
CA GLY A 90 -7.29 -1.67 -10.82
C GLY A 90 -7.84 -2.87 -10.05
N GLU A 91 -7.09 -3.41 -9.12
CA GLU A 91 -7.44 -4.65 -8.44
C GLU A 91 -7.38 -4.50 -6.92
N LEU A 92 -8.39 -5.07 -6.25
CA LEU A 92 -8.40 -5.34 -4.82
C LEU A 92 -8.34 -6.85 -4.65
N MET A 93 -7.20 -7.37 -4.22
CA MET A 93 -6.92 -8.77 -4.05
C MET A 93 -7.15 -9.19 -2.61
N VAL A 94 -7.77 -10.34 -2.41
CA VAL A 94 -8.16 -10.86 -1.10
C VAL A 94 -7.44 -12.18 -0.85
N PHE A 95 -6.69 -12.23 0.25
CA PHE A 95 -5.99 -13.42 0.72
C PHE A 95 -6.50 -13.80 2.10
N ASP A 96 -6.56 -15.09 2.38
CA ASP A 96 -6.76 -15.58 3.74
C ASP A 96 -5.59 -15.12 4.63
N ARG A 97 -5.89 -14.61 5.83
CA ARG A 97 -4.86 -14.10 6.74
C ARG A 97 -4.07 -15.22 7.43
N GLU A 98 -4.68 -16.38 7.65
CA GLU A 98 -4.07 -17.48 8.41
C GLU A 98 -3.03 -18.24 7.60
N ASP A 99 -3.36 -18.58 6.36
CA ASP A 99 -2.51 -19.43 5.51
C ASP A 99 -1.99 -18.74 4.24
N GLY A 100 -2.41 -17.49 3.98
CA GLY A 100 -2.00 -16.73 2.81
C GLY A 100 -2.66 -17.17 1.49
N GLU A 101 -3.69 -18.03 1.55
CA GLU A 101 -4.36 -18.50 0.36
C GLU A 101 -5.01 -17.33 -0.40
N TYR A 102 -4.72 -17.21 -1.70
CA TYR A 102 -5.43 -16.27 -2.57
C TYR A 102 -6.88 -16.74 -2.77
N LEU A 103 -7.84 -15.85 -2.54
CA LEU A 103 -9.28 -16.17 -2.56
C LEU A 103 -10.00 -15.61 -3.79
N VAL A 104 -9.87 -14.30 -4.02
CA VAL A 104 -10.57 -13.59 -5.10
C VAL A 104 -9.91 -12.24 -5.36
N THR A 105 -10.08 -11.71 -6.56
CA THR A 105 -9.77 -10.32 -6.90
C THR A 105 -11.05 -9.58 -7.29
N LEU A 106 -11.23 -8.38 -6.74
CA LEU A 106 -12.29 -7.47 -7.12
C LEU A 106 -11.72 -6.42 -8.06
N GLY A 107 -12.21 -6.39 -9.30
CA GLY A 107 -11.86 -5.39 -10.29
C GLY A 107 -12.48 -4.04 -9.92
N MET A 108 -11.64 -3.03 -9.77
CA MET A 108 -11.98 -1.66 -9.38
C MET A 108 -11.93 -0.72 -10.58
N ASP A 109 -12.02 0.59 -10.36
CA ASP A 109 -11.95 1.57 -11.43
C ASP A 109 -10.63 1.48 -12.22
N ALA A 110 -10.73 1.37 -13.54
CA ALA A 110 -9.58 1.33 -14.46
C ALA A 110 -8.77 2.64 -14.51
N ASN A 111 -9.33 3.74 -14.06
CA ASN A 111 -8.66 5.04 -14.06
C ASN A 111 -8.09 5.40 -12.70
N SER A 112 -8.12 4.50 -11.74
CA SER A 112 -7.61 4.74 -10.40
C SER A 112 -6.22 4.14 -10.19
N HIS A 113 -5.41 4.83 -9.39
CA HIS A 113 -4.13 4.31 -8.92
C HIS A 113 -4.29 3.37 -7.71
N LEU A 114 -5.47 3.36 -7.09
CA LEU A 114 -5.81 2.61 -5.87
C LEU A 114 -4.73 2.72 -4.79
N GLY A 115 -4.24 3.94 -4.55
CA GLY A 115 -3.03 4.24 -3.78
C GLY A 115 -3.07 3.89 -2.30
N GLY A 116 -4.23 3.50 -1.76
CA GLY A 116 -4.36 3.09 -0.37
C GLY A 116 -5.70 2.45 -0.06
N ILE A 117 -5.72 1.65 1.01
CA ILE A 117 -6.88 0.87 1.46
C ILE A 117 -7.00 0.87 2.98
N ALA A 118 -8.22 0.96 3.50
CA ALA A 118 -8.49 0.91 4.94
C ALA A 118 -9.79 0.15 5.24
N PHE A 119 -9.85 -0.45 6.42
CA PHE A 119 -11.05 -1.11 6.95
C PHE A 119 -11.57 -0.39 8.19
N ASP A 120 -12.86 -0.05 8.21
CA ASP A 120 -13.48 0.70 9.31
C ASP A 120 -14.28 -0.19 10.29
N GLY A 121 -14.24 -1.50 10.09
CA GLY A 121 -15.00 -2.50 10.83
C GLY A 121 -16.28 -2.96 10.12
N GLU A 122 -16.73 -2.25 9.09
CA GLU A 122 -17.92 -2.60 8.28
C GLU A 122 -17.69 -2.44 6.78
N ASN A 123 -16.80 -1.52 6.41
CA ASN A 123 -16.53 -1.19 5.02
C ASN A 123 -15.03 -1.15 4.75
N VAL A 124 -14.69 -1.49 3.53
CA VAL A 124 -13.36 -1.29 2.95
C VAL A 124 -13.39 -0.01 2.10
N TRP A 125 -12.44 0.88 2.37
CA TRP A 125 -12.28 2.17 1.70
C TRP A 125 -11.01 2.17 0.87
N VAL A 126 -11.11 2.59 -0.40
CA VAL A 126 -9.99 2.59 -1.35
C VAL A 126 -9.82 3.99 -1.94
N CYS A 127 -8.57 4.46 -2.03
CA CYS A 127 -8.26 5.74 -2.63
C CYS A 127 -8.40 5.70 -4.16
N ASN A 128 -9.19 6.62 -4.73
CA ASN A 128 -9.09 6.92 -6.15
C ASN A 128 -8.08 8.05 -6.34
N SER A 129 -6.82 7.69 -6.58
CA SER A 129 -5.70 8.64 -6.52
C SER A 129 -5.63 9.59 -7.72
N TYR A 130 -6.36 9.35 -8.80
CA TYR A 130 -6.40 10.28 -9.94
C TYR A 130 -7.46 11.37 -9.77
N ASP A 131 -8.52 11.07 -9.05
CA ASP A 131 -9.58 12.00 -8.70
C ASP A 131 -9.48 12.49 -7.24
N THR A 132 -10.49 13.18 -6.79
CA THR A 132 -10.64 13.58 -5.37
C THR A 132 -11.72 12.74 -4.71
N THR A 133 -11.69 11.43 -4.92
CA THR A 133 -12.69 10.51 -4.42
C THR A 133 -12.07 9.33 -3.69
N VAL A 134 -12.86 8.71 -2.83
CA VAL A 134 -12.60 7.39 -2.28
C VAL A 134 -13.77 6.48 -2.62
N GLU A 135 -13.47 5.22 -2.84
CA GLU A 135 -14.45 4.17 -3.11
C GLU A 135 -14.69 3.37 -1.85
N ARG A 136 -15.93 2.96 -1.62
CA ARG A 136 -16.33 2.11 -0.52
C ARG A 136 -16.92 0.79 -1.04
N ILE A 137 -16.46 -0.31 -0.47
CA ILE A 137 -17.04 -1.63 -0.65
C ILE A 137 -17.52 -2.14 0.71
N SER A 138 -18.73 -2.71 0.78
CA SER A 138 -19.19 -3.40 1.98
C SER A 138 -18.30 -4.59 2.29
N TYR A 139 -17.88 -4.72 3.55
CA TYR A 139 -17.08 -5.88 3.98
C TYR A 139 -17.86 -7.19 3.88
N ASP A 140 -19.19 -7.15 4.08
CA ASP A 140 -20.06 -8.32 3.89
C ASP A 140 -20.03 -8.82 2.43
N PHE A 141 -20.04 -7.90 1.45
CA PHE A 141 -19.89 -8.26 0.04
C PHE A 141 -18.51 -8.87 -0.25
N LEU A 142 -17.46 -8.22 0.25
CA LEU A 142 -16.07 -8.72 0.11
C LEU A 142 -15.96 -10.13 0.71
N SER A 143 -16.45 -10.35 1.93
CA SER A 143 -16.40 -11.63 2.63
C SER A 143 -17.23 -12.71 1.89
N LEU A 144 -18.37 -12.33 1.31
CA LEU A 144 -19.15 -13.24 0.47
C LEU A 144 -18.36 -13.70 -0.75
N MET A 145 -17.68 -12.79 -1.43
CA MET A 145 -16.84 -13.12 -2.59
C MET A 145 -15.62 -13.95 -2.18
N ALA A 146 -14.98 -13.62 -1.07
CA ALA A 146 -13.86 -14.39 -0.51
C ALA A 146 -14.28 -15.81 -0.13
N THR A 147 -15.43 -15.95 0.54
CA THR A 147 -16.00 -17.28 0.92
C THR A 147 -16.30 -18.14 -0.30
N ALA A 148 -16.73 -17.54 -1.41
CA ALA A 148 -16.94 -18.26 -2.66
C ALA A 148 -15.63 -18.84 -3.23
N ASN A 149 -14.50 -18.26 -2.85
CA ASN A 149 -13.14 -18.71 -3.17
C ASN A 149 -12.97 -19.07 -4.66
N SER A 150 -13.44 -18.17 -5.51
CA SER A 150 -13.51 -18.44 -6.96
C SER A 150 -12.15 -18.45 -7.64
N LYS A 151 -11.14 -17.88 -7.01
CA LYS A 151 -9.80 -17.65 -7.60
C LYS A 151 -9.86 -16.82 -8.89
N GLN A 152 -10.85 -15.95 -8.99
CA GLN A 152 -11.12 -15.18 -10.21
C GLN A 152 -11.13 -13.68 -9.95
N VAL A 153 -11.00 -12.90 -11.01
CA VAL A 153 -11.28 -11.47 -10.99
C VAL A 153 -12.77 -11.24 -11.23
N ILE A 154 -13.40 -10.49 -10.35
CA ILE A 154 -14.82 -10.16 -10.40
C ILE A 154 -14.94 -8.64 -10.58
N ASP A 155 -15.70 -8.20 -11.56
CA ASP A 155 -15.99 -6.78 -11.72
C ASP A 155 -16.83 -6.26 -10.56
N ALA A 156 -16.22 -5.43 -9.73
CA ALA A 156 -16.86 -4.78 -8.60
C ALA A 156 -17.25 -3.31 -8.88
N THR A 157 -17.00 -2.80 -10.09
CA THR A 157 -17.25 -1.38 -10.42
C THR A 157 -18.73 -0.98 -10.26
N GLY A 158 -19.63 -1.94 -10.34
CA GLY A 158 -21.08 -1.70 -10.17
C GLY A 158 -21.59 -1.78 -8.73
N VAL A 159 -20.74 -2.12 -7.76
CA VAL A 159 -21.12 -2.32 -6.35
C VAL A 159 -20.34 -1.43 -5.39
N VAL A 160 -19.50 -0.55 -5.91
CA VAL A 160 -18.78 0.45 -5.11
C VAL A 160 -19.59 1.73 -5.00
N ASP A 161 -19.55 2.35 -3.82
CA ASP A 161 -20.03 3.71 -3.61
C ASP A 161 -18.86 4.69 -3.66
N VAL A 162 -19.06 5.85 -4.28
CA VAL A 162 -18.01 6.84 -4.50
C VAL A 162 -18.31 8.10 -3.67
N PHE A 163 -17.30 8.54 -2.92
CA PHE A 163 -17.39 9.71 -2.05
C PHE A 163 -16.37 10.77 -2.41
N ASP A 164 -16.81 12.01 -2.55
CA ASP A 164 -15.94 13.16 -2.71
C ASP A 164 -15.16 13.46 -1.42
N VAL A 165 -13.86 13.74 -1.56
CA VAL A 165 -12.99 14.20 -0.49
C VAL A 165 -12.30 15.51 -0.85
N GLY A 166 -11.99 16.32 0.14
CA GLY A 166 -11.44 17.68 -0.07
C GLY A 166 -9.95 17.72 -0.45
N ASN A 167 -9.30 16.58 -0.60
CA ASN A 167 -7.89 16.47 -0.97
C ASN A 167 -7.68 15.27 -1.89
N LYS A 168 -6.67 15.32 -2.74
CA LYS A 168 -6.31 14.19 -3.61
C LYS A 168 -5.86 13.01 -2.74
N PRO A 169 -6.58 11.89 -2.71
CA PRO A 169 -6.28 10.75 -1.85
C PRO A 169 -5.15 9.92 -2.47
N SER A 170 -4.07 9.70 -1.72
CA SER A 170 -2.97 8.85 -2.16
C SER A 170 -2.72 7.68 -1.22
N CYS A 171 -3.07 7.82 0.05
CA CYS A 171 -3.11 6.75 1.02
C CYS A 171 -4.17 7.02 2.08
N ILE A 172 -4.65 5.98 2.75
CA ILE A 172 -5.76 6.06 3.69
C ILE A 172 -5.57 5.05 4.81
N THR A 173 -5.98 5.42 6.02
CA THR A 173 -6.09 4.48 7.14
C THR A 173 -7.30 4.82 8.01
N TYR A 174 -7.77 3.86 8.80
CA TYR A 174 -8.84 4.07 9.76
C TYR A 174 -8.30 3.98 11.18
N TYR A 175 -8.53 5.04 11.96
CA TYR A 175 -8.13 5.07 13.35
C TYR A 175 -9.02 6.00 14.17
N GLY A 176 -9.42 5.55 15.37
CA GLY A 176 -10.19 6.35 16.31
C GLY A 176 -11.53 6.85 15.78
N GLY A 177 -12.23 6.02 14.99
CA GLY A 177 -13.54 6.34 14.42
C GLY A 177 -13.46 7.31 13.23
N ARG A 178 -12.32 7.40 12.55
CA ARG A 178 -12.09 8.36 11.45
C ARG A 178 -11.26 7.73 10.34
N LEU A 179 -11.56 8.13 9.12
CA LEU A 179 -10.68 7.90 7.98
C LEU A 179 -9.64 9.01 7.92
N TRP A 180 -8.37 8.65 7.77
CA TRP A 180 -7.25 9.56 7.64
C TRP A 180 -6.70 9.44 6.23
N ILE A 181 -6.94 10.47 5.43
CA ILE A 181 -6.61 10.48 4.00
C ILE A 181 -5.46 11.45 3.76
N ALA A 182 -4.34 10.92 3.25
CA ALA A 182 -3.17 11.72 2.96
C ALA A 182 -2.97 11.93 1.45
N THR A 183 -2.40 13.07 1.11
CA THR A 183 -2.06 13.43 -0.28
C THR A 183 -0.56 13.28 -0.48
N HIS A 184 -0.15 12.59 -1.53
CA HIS A 184 1.25 12.52 -1.94
C HIS A 184 1.72 13.84 -2.57
N ASN A 185 2.93 14.26 -2.22
CA ASN A 185 3.63 15.38 -2.86
C ASN A 185 5.13 15.10 -2.87
N ILE A 186 5.76 15.22 -4.01
CA ILE A 186 7.18 14.87 -4.18
C ILE A 186 8.12 15.90 -3.54
N LEU A 187 7.81 17.18 -3.66
CA LEU A 187 8.75 18.26 -3.34
C LEU A 187 8.43 18.98 -2.03
N PHE A 188 7.15 19.12 -1.72
CA PHE A 188 6.69 19.94 -0.61
C PHE A 188 5.98 19.13 0.44
N ARG A 189 5.89 19.67 1.65
CA ARG A 189 4.99 19.13 2.68
C ARG A 189 3.60 18.98 2.12
N SER A 190 2.93 17.92 2.54
CA SER A 190 1.60 17.59 2.09
C SER A 190 0.58 17.68 3.23
N LYS A 191 -0.60 17.18 2.98
CA LYS A 191 -1.73 17.23 3.90
C LYS A 191 -2.25 15.82 4.18
N MET A 192 -2.67 15.63 5.41
CA MET A 192 -3.50 14.52 5.85
C MET A 192 -4.76 15.08 6.46
N VAL A 193 -5.91 14.62 6.00
CA VAL A 193 -7.22 15.10 6.43
C VAL A 193 -7.95 13.98 7.15
N ALA A 194 -8.50 14.29 8.31
CA ALA A 194 -9.38 13.37 9.03
C ALA A 194 -10.83 13.57 8.58
N TYR A 195 -11.50 12.47 8.25
CA TYR A 195 -12.90 12.44 7.86
C TYR A 195 -13.71 11.60 8.83
N TYR A 196 -14.91 12.05 9.12
CA TYR A 196 -15.95 11.28 9.79
C TYR A 196 -16.94 10.78 8.75
N TYR A 197 -17.20 9.48 8.77
CA TYR A 197 -18.26 8.88 7.97
C TYR A 197 -19.57 8.89 8.77
N ASP A 198 -20.54 9.64 8.28
CA ASP A 198 -21.89 9.67 8.82
C ASP A 198 -22.74 8.60 8.13
N LYS A 199 -22.96 7.49 8.82
CA LYS A 199 -23.75 6.36 8.30
C LYS A 199 -25.21 6.71 8.04
N LYS A 200 -25.76 7.70 8.75
CA LYS A 200 -27.17 8.09 8.61
C LYS A 200 -27.39 8.89 7.34
N ASP A 201 -26.47 9.81 7.06
CA ASP A 201 -26.58 10.71 5.93
C ASP A 201 -25.73 10.20 4.74
N ASP A 202 -25.08 9.05 4.89
CA ASP A 202 -24.20 8.38 3.92
C ASP A 202 -23.19 9.36 3.29
N ARG A 203 -22.39 10.02 4.12
CA ARG A 203 -21.43 11.02 3.64
C ARG A 203 -20.17 11.11 4.49
N LEU A 204 -19.08 11.55 3.84
CA LEU A 204 -17.83 11.92 4.50
C LEU A 204 -17.83 13.41 4.84
N THR A 205 -17.44 13.74 6.06
CA THR A 205 -17.28 15.12 6.53
C THR A 205 -15.86 15.33 7.03
N SER A 206 -15.16 16.31 6.46
CA SER A 206 -13.82 16.66 6.91
C SER A 206 -13.85 17.32 8.30
N LEU A 207 -12.96 16.87 9.19
CA LEU A 207 -12.90 17.36 10.57
C LEU A 207 -11.69 18.26 10.80
N SER A 208 -10.51 17.82 10.38
CA SER A 208 -9.25 18.50 10.65
C SER A 208 -8.19 18.14 9.61
N THR A 209 -7.25 19.06 9.41
CA THR A 209 -6.15 18.90 8.45
C THR A 209 -4.82 19.04 9.16
N TYR A 210 -3.89 18.14 8.84
CA TYR A 210 -2.56 18.08 9.39
C TYR A 210 -1.50 18.19 8.30
N THR A 211 -0.42 18.88 8.60
CA THR A 211 0.74 18.94 7.70
C THR A 211 1.60 17.69 7.92
N ILE A 212 1.93 17.02 6.84
CA ILE A 212 2.80 15.84 6.82
C ILE A 212 4.04 16.08 5.94
N PRO A 213 5.09 15.27 6.04
CA PRO A 213 6.26 15.38 5.17
C PRO A 213 5.91 15.23 3.69
N ALA A 214 6.87 15.54 2.82
CA ALA A 214 6.80 15.13 1.41
C ALA A 214 7.01 13.62 1.26
N ARG A 215 6.59 13.09 0.10
CA ARG A 215 6.83 11.71 -0.35
C ARG A 215 6.14 10.63 0.50
N VAL A 216 5.06 10.98 1.20
CA VAL A 216 4.27 10.01 1.95
C VAL A 216 3.49 9.14 0.96
N GLN A 217 3.67 7.83 1.09
CA GLN A 217 3.00 6.79 0.32
C GLN A 217 2.02 5.97 1.17
N GLY A 218 2.24 5.94 2.48
CA GLY A 218 1.39 5.24 3.42
C GLY A 218 1.29 5.93 4.77
N VAL A 219 0.18 5.70 5.47
CA VAL A 219 -0.06 6.20 6.82
C VAL A 219 -0.81 5.15 7.64
N THR A 220 -0.36 4.92 8.88
CA THR A 220 -1.12 4.11 9.84
C THR A 220 -0.91 4.60 11.27
N PHE A 221 -1.75 4.12 12.17
CA PHE A 221 -1.67 4.38 13.61
C PHE A 221 -1.62 3.05 14.36
N ASP A 222 -0.82 2.96 15.39
CA ASP A 222 -0.94 1.85 16.32
C ASP A 222 -2.05 2.12 17.38
N ALA A 223 -2.38 1.09 18.15
CA ALA A 223 -3.39 1.18 19.20
C ALA A 223 -3.06 2.23 20.28
N SER A 224 -1.80 2.64 20.44
CA SER A 224 -1.37 3.68 21.37
C SER A 224 -1.46 5.10 20.80
N GLY A 225 -1.75 5.24 19.50
CA GLY A 225 -1.85 6.53 18.79
C GLY A 225 -0.51 7.05 18.27
N LYS A 226 0.53 6.22 18.21
CA LYS A 226 1.72 6.54 17.41
C LYS A 226 1.35 6.54 15.94
N VAL A 227 2.00 7.42 15.18
CA VAL A 227 1.77 7.56 13.75
C VAL A 227 3.00 7.04 13.00
N TYR A 228 2.75 6.19 12.02
CA TYR A 228 3.78 5.67 11.13
C TYR A 228 3.49 6.15 9.72
N LEU A 229 4.50 6.69 9.05
CA LEU A 229 4.43 7.13 7.66
C LEU A 229 5.45 6.34 6.84
N SER A 230 5.01 5.71 5.76
CA SER A 230 5.89 5.24 4.70
C SER A 230 6.22 6.41 3.79
N THR A 231 7.49 6.63 3.50
CA THR A 231 7.94 7.66 2.57
C THR A 231 8.90 7.06 1.56
N SER A 232 8.60 7.25 0.27
CA SER A 232 9.35 6.68 -0.84
C SER A 232 9.45 7.66 -2.01
N TYR A 233 10.51 7.51 -2.80
CA TYR A 233 10.68 8.24 -4.05
C TYR A 233 11.72 7.58 -4.94
N GLY A 234 11.29 7.20 -6.14
CA GLY A 234 12.19 6.63 -7.15
C GLY A 234 12.57 5.18 -6.86
N ARG A 235 13.30 4.60 -7.80
CA ARG A 235 13.57 3.14 -7.84
C ARG A 235 14.80 2.70 -7.07
N ASN A 236 15.68 3.67 -6.76
CA ASN A 236 17.02 3.39 -6.23
C ASN A 236 17.39 4.26 -5.03
N GLU A 237 16.44 5.06 -4.54
CA GLU A 237 16.60 5.81 -3.30
C GLU A 237 15.92 5.04 -2.17
N SER A 238 16.56 4.97 -1.01
CA SER A 238 15.98 4.32 0.16
C SER A 238 14.61 4.89 0.49
N SER A 239 13.70 4.02 0.88
CA SER A 239 12.44 4.37 1.51
C SER A 239 12.63 4.49 3.02
N TYR A 240 11.65 5.07 3.71
CA TYR A 240 11.75 5.25 5.16
C TYR A 240 10.40 5.07 5.84
N ILE A 241 10.38 4.35 6.95
CA ILE A 241 9.29 4.46 7.93
C ILE A 241 9.65 5.57 8.91
N LYS A 242 8.78 6.56 9.04
CA LYS A 242 8.90 7.67 9.98
C LYS A 242 7.89 7.51 11.10
N CYS A 243 8.35 7.26 12.30
CA CYS A 243 7.52 7.09 13.48
C CYS A 243 7.43 8.37 14.28
N TYR A 244 6.22 8.76 14.66
CA TYR A 244 5.93 9.88 15.54
C TYR A 244 5.15 9.36 16.76
N LYS A 245 5.57 9.75 17.95
CA LYS A 245 4.93 9.32 19.20
C LYS A 245 3.46 9.74 19.34
N SER A 246 2.98 10.66 18.51
CA SER A 246 1.59 11.09 18.47
C SER A 246 1.33 11.97 17.25
N LEU A 247 0.04 12.16 16.94
CA LEU A 247 -0.41 13.10 15.91
C LEU A 247 0.02 14.56 16.20
N ILE A 248 0.10 14.96 17.48
CA ILE A 248 0.61 16.27 17.88
C ILE A 248 2.09 16.40 17.53
N ALA A 249 2.89 15.36 17.76
CA ALA A 249 4.29 15.34 17.41
C ALA A 249 4.50 15.45 15.89
N LEU A 250 3.74 14.71 15.10
CA LEU A 250 3.73 14.83 13.64
C LEU A 250 3.37 16.25 13.19
N SER A 251 2.27 16.81 13.68
CA SER A 251 1.77 18.12 13.27
C SER A 251 2.74 19.25 13.61
N SER A 252 3.36 19.22 14.77
CA SER A 252 4.28 20.27 15.23
C SER A 252 5.66 20.20 14.57
N ARG A 253 6.13 19.03 14.18
CA ARG A 253 7.46 18.80 13.61
C ARG A 253 7.50 17.74 12.51
N PRO A 254 6.76 17.93 11.40
CA PRO A 254 6.56 16.87 10.38
C PRO A 254 7.85 16.33 9.77
N ASN A 255 8.93 17.12 9.74
CA ASN A 255 10.22 16.68 9.20
C ASN A 255 11.19 16.15 10.29
N ARG A 256 10.72 15.94 11.52
CA ARG A 256 11.54 15.45 12.63
C ARG A 256 10.81 14.31 13.35
N PRO A 257 10.78 13.10 12.75
CA PRO A 257 10.22 11.92 13.40
C PRO A 257 10.99 11.59 14.69
N ASP A 258 10.35 10.84 15.57
CA ASP A 258 11.00 10.33 16.79
C ASP A 258 11.92 9.15 16.44
N ILE A 259 11.52 8.31 15.47
CA ILE A 259 12.31 7.19 14.95
C ILE A 259 12.21 7.21 13.42
N THR A 260 13.30 6.84 12.77
CA THR A 260 13.36 6.63 11.31
C THR A 260 13.97 5.27 11.03
N ILE A 261 13.27 4.43 10.29
CA ILE A 261 13.75 3.13 9.81
C ILE A 261 14.00 3.26 8.31
N GLU A 262 15.21 3.01 7.89
CA GLU A 262 15.56 2.96 6.47
C GLU A 262 15.15 1.61 5.88
N MET A 263 14.55 1.64 4.69
CA MET A 263 14.08 0.46 3.98
C MET A 263 14.54 0.50 2.53
N PRO A 264 14.39 -0.62 1.79
CA PRO A 264 14.60 -0.64 0.36
C PRO A 264 13.70 0.36 -0.38
N PRO A 265 14.07 0.69 -1.60
CA PRO A 265 13.27 1.52 -2.48
C PRO A 265 11.87 0.95 -2.75
N GLY A 266 10.93 1.85 -2.99
CA GLY A 266 9.60 1.50 -3.50
C GLY A 266 8.62 1.02 -2.43
N SER A 267 8.79 1.41 -1.13
CA SER A 267 7.74 1.16 -0.15
C SER A 267 6.52 2.02 -0.43
N GLU A 268 5.36 1.43 -0.35
CA GLU A 268 4.06 2.06 -0.55
C GLU A 268 3.30 2.12 0.77
N GLU A 269 2.07 1.67 0.83
CA GLU A 269 1.28 1.72 2.05
C GLU A 269 1.79 0.77 3.13
N LEU A 270 1.37 1.04 4.35
CA LEU A 270 1.63 0.22 5.52
C LEU A 270 0.39 0.16 6.43
N ASP A 271 0.23 -0.98 7.09
CA ASP A 271 -0.82 -1.16 8.10
C ASP A 271 -0.23 -1.61 9.44
N SER A 272 -0.90 -1.30 10.54
CA SER A 272 -0.44 -1.58 11.90
C SER A 272 -1.42 -2.45 12.66
N VAL A 273 -1.07 -3.71 12.85
CA VAL A 273 -1.88 -4.69 13.58
C VAL A 273 -1.00 -5.46 14.57
N ASP A 274 -1.48 -5.64 15.80
CA ASP A 274 -0.84 -6.48 16.81
C ASP A 274 0.66 -6.19 17.02
N LYS A 275 1.02 -4.89 17.10
CA LYS A 275 2.39 -4.39 17.26
C LYS A 275 3.32 -4.73 16.10
N ARG A 276 2.77 -5.00 14.95
CA ARG A 276 3.50 -5.22 13.71
C ARG A 276 3.09 -4.21 12.66
N LEU A 277 4.06 -3.74 11.89
CA LEU A 277 3.81 -2.98 10.66
C LEU A 277 3.93 -3.95 9.50
N TYR A 278 2.93 -3.96 8.66
CA TYR A 278 2.90 -4.66 7.38
C TYR A 278 3.16 -3.63 6.29
N VAL A 279 4.17 -3.83 5.48
CA VAL A 279 4.59 -2.87 4.45
C VAL A 279 4.60 -3.55 3.11
N ILE A 280 3.97 -2.92 2.13
CA ILE A 280 3.99 -3.38 0.75
C ILE A 280 4.97 -2.56 -0.10
N PHE A 281 5.51 -3.18 -1.15
CA PHE A 281 6.45 -2.55 -2.07
C PHE A 281 5.96 -2.68 -3.50
N GLU A 282 6.18 -1.64 -4.31
CA GLU A 282 5.93 -1.69 -5.77
C GLU A 282 7.17 -2.14 -6.55
N SER A 283 8.31 -2.27 -5.89
CA SER A 283 9.63 -2.38 -6.52
C SER A 283 9.87 -3.68 -7.30
N ALA A 284 9.09 -4.72 -7.07
CA ALA A 284 9.13 -5.96 -7.83
C ALA A 284 8.07 -6.02 -8.96
N GLY A 285 7.21 -5.02 -9.11
CA GLY A 285 6.31 -4.92 -10.24
C GLY A 285 7.07 -4.88 -11.57
N GLU A 286 6.45 -5.37 -12.64
CA GLU A 286 7.12 -5.57 -13.94
C GLU A 286 7.85 -4.33 -14.44
N LYS A 287 7.21 -3.17 -14.39
CA LYS A 287 7.83 -1.91 -14.84
C LYS A 287 9.08 -1.50 -14.05
N TYR A 288 9.18 -1.95 -12.80
CA TYR A 288 10.35 -1.68 -11.94
C TYR A 288 11.43 -2.74 -12.13
N LEU A 289 11.06 -3.99 -12.34
CA LEU A 289 12.01 -5.08 -12.62
C LEU A 289 12.59 -4.98 -14.01
N GLU A 290 11.74 -4.79 -15.00
CA GLU A 290 12.11 -4.83 -16.41
C GLU A 290 12.47 -3.44 -16.97
N GLY A 291 12.11 -2.37 -16.26
CA GLY A 291 12.33 -1.00 -16.73
C GLY A 291 11.52 -0.65 -17.98
N THR A 292 10.34 -1.28 -18.15
CA THR A 292 9.50 -1.16 -19.35
C THR A 292 9.04 0.26 -19.65
N ASP A 293 8.98 1.12 -18.63
CA ASP A 293 8.64 2.54 -18.78
C ASP A 293 9.86 3.44 -19.11
N GLY A 294 11.02 2.87 -19.36
CA GLY A 294 12.24 3.58 -19.74
C GLY A 294 12.96 4.31 -18.61
N LYS A 295 12.53 4.13 -17.33
CA LYS A 295 13.16 4.80 -16.18
C LYS A 295 14.22 3.95 -15.47
N GLY A 296 14.55 2.79 -16.04
CA GLY A 296 15.52 1.84 -15.48
C GLY A 296 14.91 0.91 -14.44
N ASN A 297 15.71 0.00 -13.93
CA ASN A 297 15.31 -1.09 -13.07
C ASN A 297 15.43 -0.72 -11.58
N SER A 298 14.63 -1.35 -10.72
CA SER A 298 14.87 -1.35 -9.28
C SER A 298 16.10 -2.19 -8.94
N HIS A 299 16.93 -1.71 -8.02
CA HIS A 299 18.12 -2.42 -7.58
C HIS A 299 17.86 -3.40 -6.45
N ALA A 300 16.76 -3.21 -5.73
CA ALA A 300 16.38 -4.06 -4.61
C ALA A 300 14.87 -4.33 -4.63
N PRO A 301 14.41 -5.12 -5.58
CA PRO A 301 13.00 -5.47 -5.70
C PRO A 301 12.56 -6.35 -4.53
N ILE A 302 11.38 -6.07 -3.99
CA ILE A 302 10.73 -6.82 -2.91
C ILE A 302 9.37 -7.27 -3.41
N ASP A 303 9.16 -8.57 -3.46
CA ASP A 303 7.94 -9.22 -3.93
C ASP A 303 7.06 -9.79 -2.80
N LYS A 304 7.45 -9.57 -1.56
CA LYS A 304 6.79 -10.06 -0.36
C LYS A 304 6.34 -8.90 0.53
N ILE A 305 5.39 -9.17 1.40
CA ILE A 305 4.97 -8.24 2.45
C ILE A 305 6.03 -8.27 3.55
N LEU A 306 6.62 -7.12 3.83
CA LEU A 306 7.55 -6.96 4.95
C LEU A 306 6.75 -6.76 6.24
N ARG A 307 7.10 -7.51 7.29
CA ARG A 307 6.47 -7.44 8.60
C ARG A 307 7.50 -7.05 9.67
N ILE A 308 7.29 -5.91 10.33
CA ILE A 308 8.25 -5.34 11.28
C ILE A 308 7.65 -5.32 12.69
N ASN A 309 8.39 -5.78 13.68
CA ASN A 309 8.00 -5.70 15.09
C ASN A 309 8.26 -4.29 15.64
N THR A 310 7.20 -3.55 15.97
CA THR A 310 7.31 -2.17 16.47
C THR A 310 7.91 -2.05 17.87
N ASP A 311 7.86 -3.11 18.68
CA ASP A 311 8.50 -3.14 20.02
C ASP A 311 10.03 -3.26 19.90
N SER A 312 10.56 -3.67 18.77
CA SER A 312 12.00 -3.85 18.54
C SER A 312 12.72 -2.58 18.08
N PHE A 313 11.99 -1.49 17.80
CA PHE A 313 12.59 -0.25 17.30
C PHE A 313 13.65 0.29 18.27
N LYS A 314 14.87 0.41 17.78
CA LYS A 314 15.97 1.04 18.55
C LYS A 314 15.89 2.56 18.39
N ASN A 315 16.02 3.27 19.52
CA ASN A 315 16.05 4.73 19.57
C ASN A 315 17.42 5.27 19.15
#